data_898baff00498aec8a7c1ebb0b2c38f10
#
_entry.id   898baff00498aec8a7c1ebb0b2c38f10
#
_cell.length_a   1.000
_cell.length_b   1.000
_cell.length_c   1.000
_cell.angle_alpha   90.00
_cell.angle_beta   90.00
_cell.angle_gamma   90.00
#
_symmetry.space_group_name_H-M   'P 1'
#
loop_
_entity.id
_entity.type
_entity.pdbx_description
1 polymer ?
#
loop_
_entity_poly.entity_id
_entity_poly.type
_entity_poly.pdbx_seq_one_letter_code
_entity_poly.pdbx_strand_id
1 'polypeptide(L)'
;IDFFYKCYCNTYREHHSTPYLTNNFFHRLLKTMPEKILLVEAEFENEKVASAFNIIGSDTLYGRYWGALKYIPGLHFELCYYQGQEFCIEKELTFFEGGAQGEHKLARGFEPFSTYSNHYISNVDFKIAIEDFLSAESGKIHEYSNELDDRKPFKKSNS
;
A
#
# COMPACT_ATOMS: atom_id res chain seq x y z
N ILE A 1 8.93 -14.77 7.52
CA ILE A 1 7.50 -14.82 7.16
C ILE A 1 6.61 -14.99 8.41
N ASP A 2 6.91 -15.92 9.30
CA ASP A 2 6.04 -16.18 10.48
C ASP A 2 5.89 -14.96 11.40
N PHE A 3 6.95 -14.17 11.56
CA PHE A 3 6.87 -12.93 12.31
C PHE A 3 6.00 -11.89 11.57
N PHE A 4 6.22 -11.71 10.27
CA PHE A 4 5.36 -10.85 9.46
C PHE A 4 3.88 -11.29 9.56
N TYR A 5 3.59 -12.59 9.48
CA TYR A 5 2.22 -13.09 9.57
C TYR A 5 1.54 -12.78 10.91
N LYS A 6 2.31 -12.80 12.02
CA LYS A 6 1.80 -12.33 13.32
C LYS A 6 1.42 -10.85 13.29
N CYS A 7 2.27 -10.01 12.69
CA CYS A 7 2.00 -8.58 12.53
C CYS A 7 0.76 -8.35 11.63
N TYR A 8 0.69 -9.06 10.50
CA TYR A 8 -0.46 -9.04 9.58
C TYR A 8 -1.77 -9.38 10.29
N CYS A 9 -1.82 -10.48 11.03
CA CYS A 9 -3.00 -10.86 11.82
C CYS A 9 -3.35 -9.84 12.90
N ASN A 10 -2.34 -9.20 13.52
CA ASN A 10 -2.59 -8.17 14.53
C ASN A 10 -3.31 -6.96 13.94
N THR A 11 -2.91 -6.49 12.77
CA THR A 11 -3.58 -5.37 12.07
C THR A 11 -5.07 -5.68 11.84
N TYR A 12 -5.39 -6.89 11.36
CA TYR A 12 -6.80 -7.29 11.17
C TYR A 12 -7.58 -7.33 12.48
N ARG A 13 -6.96 -7.82 13.55
CA ARG A 13 -7.59 -7.87 14.87
C ARG A 13 -7.89 -6.46 15.42
N GLU A 14 -6.98 -5.52 15.25
CA GLU A 14 -7.15 -4.12 15.65
C GLU A 14 -8.29 -3.44 14.88
N HIS A 15 -8.50 -3.84 13.62
CA HIS A 15 -9.61 -3.37 12.78
C HIS A 15 -10.89 -4.23 12.89
N HIS A 16 -10.99 -5.11 13.90
CA HIS A 16 -12.14 -5.99 14.12
C HIS A 16 -12.53 -6.80 12.88
N SER A 17 -11.56 -7.23 12.09
CA SER A 17 -11.73 -7.98 10.85
C SER A 17 -10.91 -9.28 10.85
N THR A 18 -11.12 -10.12 9.85
CA THR A 18 -10.45 -11.42 9.73
C THR A 18 -9.48 -11.40 8.55
N PRO A 19 -8.22 -11.84 8.72
CA PRO A 19 -7.29 -11.95 7.62
C PRO A 19 -7.76 -12.98 6.59
N TYR A 20 -7.76 -12.63 5.30
CA TYR A 20 -8.18 -13.55 4.22
C TYR A 20 -7.04 -14.36 3.65
N LEU A 21 -5.79 -13.99 3.90
CA LEU A 21 -4.62 -14.74 3.44
C LEU A 21 -4.08 -15.57 4.61
N THR A 22 -3.71 -16.79 4.32
CA THR A 22 -3.16 -17.71 5.31
C THR A 22 -1.63 -17.59 5.40
N ASN A 23 -1.03 -18.05 6.50
CA ASN A 23 0.42 -18.12 6.62
C ASN A 23 1.06 -18.95 5.49
N ASN A 24 0.39 -20.06 5.10
CA ASN A 24 0.86 -20.91 4.00
C ASN A 24 0.91 -20.17 2.65
N PHE A 25 0.00 -19.22 2.41
CA PHE A 25 0.05 -18.40 1.19
C PHE A 25 1.36 -17.63 1.11
N PHE A 26 1.78 -16.95 2.18
CA PHE A 26 3.03 -16.18 2.22
C PHE A 26 4.28 -17.06 2.13
N HIS A 27 4.26 -18.23 2.78
CA HIS A 27 5.33 -19.21 2.64
C HIS A 27 5.47 -19.72 1.20
N ARG A 28 4.34 -19.96 0.51
CA ARG A 28 4.35 -20.36 -0.90
C ARG A 28 4.90 -19.25 -1.79
N LEU A 29 4.50 -17.99 -1.58
CA LEU A 29 5.08 -16.86 -2.31
C LEU A 29 6.59 -16.80 -2.15
N LEU A 30 7.09 -16.86 -0.90
CA LEU A 30 8.52 -16.83 -0.64
C LEU A 30 9.27 -18.01 -1.29
N LYS A 31 8.63 -19.18 -1.38
CA LYS A 31 9.21 -20.35 -2.05
C LYS A 31 9.24 -20.22 -3.57
N THR A 32 8.21 -19.64 -4.18
CA THR A 32 8.04 -19.62 -5.64
C THR A 32 8.63 -18.38 -6.31
N MET A 33 8.73 -17.26 -5.58
CA MET A 33 9.21 -15.99 -6.11
C MET A 33 9.95 -15.14 -5.03
N PRO A 34 11.00 -15.71 -4.41
CA PRO A 34 11.71 -15.05 -3.31
C PRO A 34 12.31 -13.70 -3.73
N GLU A 35 12.77 -13.59 -4.97
CA GLU A 35 13.36 -12.37 -5.54
C GLU A 35 12.34 -11.24 -5.78
N LYS A 36 11.04 -11.55 -5.67
CA LYS A 36 9.94 -10.59 -5.83
C LYS A 36 9.37 -10.11 -4.50
N ILE A 37 9.96 -10.51 -3.38
CA ILE A 37 9.45 -10.19 -2.05
C ILE A 37 10.47 -9.35 -1.29
N LEU A 38 10.03 -8.19 -0.81
CA LEU A 38 10.76 -7.38 0.14
C LEU A 38 10.01 -7.36 1.48
N LEU A 39 10.65 -7.91 2.52
CA LEU A 39 10.22 -7.76 3.90
C LEU A 39 11.08 -6.70 4.59
N VAL A 40 10.42 -5.71 5.17
CA VAL A 40 11.07 -4.72 6.04
C VAL A 40 10.64 -5.05 7.46
N GLU A 41 11.59 -5.27 8.35
CA GLU A 41 11.33 -5.62 9.75
C GLU A 41 11.95 -4.57 10.67
N ALA A 42 11.21 -4.16 11.69
CA ALA A 42 11.73 -3.30 12.74
C ALA A 42 12.05 -4.09 13.99
N GLU A 43 13.18 -3.74 14.60
CA GLU A 43 13.62 -4.25 15.87
C GLU A 43 13.73 -3.10 16.88
N PHE A 44 13.25 -3.32 18.09
CA PHE A 44 13.35 -2.38 19.20
C PHE A 44 13.69 -3.14 20.49
N GLU A 45 14.74 -2.72 21.19
CA GLU A 45 15.24 -3.40 22.40
C GLU A 45 15.54 -4.90 22.19
N ASN A 46 16.14 -5.24 21.05
CA ASN A 46 16.48 -6.61 20.60
C ASN A 46 15.26 -7.51 20.34
N GLU A 47 14.07 -6.94 20.18
CA GLU A 47 12.85 -7.67 19.82
C GLU A 47 12.27 -7.16 18.49
N LYS A 48 11.83 -8.07 17.63
CA LYS A 48 11.09 -7.69 16.43
C LYS A 48 9.72 -7.17 16.81
N VAL A 49 9.40 -5.95 16.38
CA VAL A 49 8.18 -5.24 16.79
C VAL A 49 7.20 -4.97 15.65
N ALA A 50 7.65 -4.91 14.41
CA ALA A 50 6.81 -4.64 13.25
C ALA A 50 7.40 -5.21 11.96
N SER A 51 6.56 -5.42 10.96
CA SER A 51 7.00 -5.84 9.63
C SER A 51 6.09 -5.30 8.54
N ALA A 52 6.68 -4.91 7.40
CA ALA A 52 6.00 -4.53 6.18
C ALA A 52 6.36 -5.51 5.05
N PHE A 53 5.35 -5.88 4.26
CA PHE A 53 5.46 -6.79 3.12
C PHE A 53 5.24 -6.02 1.82
N ASN A 54 6.21 -6.10 0.92
CA ASN A 54 6.15 -5.47 -0.38
C ASN A 54 6.42 -6.49 -1.48
N ILE A 55 5.93 -6.19 -2.69
CA ILE A 55 6.19 -6.98 -3.90
C ILE A 55 7.02 -6.14 -4.86
N ILE A 56 8.07 -6.75 -5.41
CA ILE A 56 8.97 -6.12 -6.38
C ILE A 56 8.50 -6.50 -7.78
N GLY A 57 8.06 -5.51 -8.57
CA GLY A 57 7.75 -5.64 -9.98
C GLY A 57 8.99 -5.56 -10.87
N SER A 58 8.79 -5.20 -12.14
CA SER A 58 9.90 -4.97 -13.08
C SER A 58 10.62 -3.64 -12.80
N ASP A 59 9.87 -2.60 -12.48
CA ASP A 59 10.33 -1.23 -12.26
C ASP A 59 9.62 -0.54 -11.08
N THR A 60 8.78 -1.27 -10.36
CA THR A 60 7.86 -0.74 -9.35
C THR A 60 7.93 -1.57 -8.08
N LEU A 61 8.03 -0.92 -6.92
CA LEU A 61 7.80 -1.53 -5.62
C LEU A 61 6.33 -1.34 -5.22
N TYR A 62 5.67 -2.41 -4.81
CA TYR A 62 4.27 -2.41 -4.37
C TYR A 62 4.19 -2.66 -2.86
N GLY A 63 3.87 -1.65 -2.07
CA GLY A 63 3.51 -1.81 -0.67
C GLY A 63 2.16 -2.53 -0.54
N ARG A 64 2.10 -3.62 0.24
CA ARG A 64 0.89 -4.46 0.34
C ARG A 64 0.34 -4.59 1.74
N TYR A 65 1.14 -5.07 2.66
CA TYR A 65 0.68 -5.35 4.03
C TYR A 65 1.70 -4.86 5.04
N TRP A 66 1.20 -4.45 6.17
CA TRP A 66 2.05 -4.14 7.31
C TRP A 66 1.33 -4.49 8.62
N GLY A 67 2.09 -4.57 9.69
CA GLY A 67 1.56 -4.64 11.04
C GLY A 67 2.63 -4.47 12.08
N ALA A 68 2.20 -4.12 13.28
CA ALA A 68 3.07 -3.95 14.42
C ALA A 68 2.49 -4.69 15.63
N LEU A 69 3.35 -5.24 16.47
CA LEU A 69 2.98 -5.84 17.76
C LEU A 69 3.14 -4.84 18.92
N LYS A 70 3.89 -3.75 18.68
CA LYS A 70 4.13 -2.67 19.63
C LYS A 70 3.89 -1.33 18.96
N TYR A 71 3.15 -0.46 19.61
CA TYR A 71 2.97 0.90 19.11
C TYR A 71 4.25 1.72 19.36
N ILE A 72 4.84 2.22 18.29
CA ILE A 72 5.98 3.15 18.32
C ILE A 72 5.65 4.31 17.37
N PRO A 73 5.66 5.57 17.87
CA PRO A 73 5.35 6.73 17.04
C PRO A 73 6.25 6.82 15.80
N GLY A 74 5.65 7.01 14.63
CA GLY A 74 6.37 7.13 13.35
C GLY A 74 6.77 5.82 12.69
N LEU A 75 6.72 4.68 13.39
CA LEU A 75 7.20 3.39 12.88
C LEU A 75 6.50 2.97 11.58
N HIS A 76 5.19 3.23 11.46
CA HIS A 76 4.45 2.97 10.23
C HIS A 76 5.06 3.70 9.03
N PHE A 77 5.39 4.97 9.18
CA PHE A 77 5.96 5.76 8.10
C PHE A 77 7.36 5.30 7.73
N GLU A 78 8.15 4.93 8.73
CA GLU A 78 9.48 4.37 8.52
C GLU A 78 9.42 3.10 7.67
N LEU A 79 8.67 2.08 8.13
CA LEU A 79 8.64 0.79 7.47
C LEU A 79 7.91 0.79 6.12
N CYS A 80 6.78 1.51 6.05
CA CYS A 80 5.90 1.45 4.88
C CYS A 80 6.26 2.44 3.79
N TYR A 81 7.05 3.50 4.11
CA TYR A 81 7.38 4.53 3.12
C TYR A 81 8.89 4.77 3.00
N TYR A 82 9.57 5.19 4.05
CA TYR A 82 10.97 5.60 3.93
C TYR A 82 11.90 4.46 3.55
N GLN A 83 11.76 3.30 4.18
CA GLN A 83 12.54 2.12 3.82
C GLN A 83 12.24 1.60 2.41
N GLY A 84 10.99 1.71 1.96
CA GLY A 84 10.61 1.39 0.58
C GLY A 84 11.18 2.38 -0.44
N GLN A 85 11.20 3.68 -0.12
CA GLN A 85 11.82 4.72 -0.97
C GLN A 85 13.34 4.51 -1.08
N GLU A 86 14.02 4.25 0.04
CA GLU A 86 15.45 3.94 0.08
C GLU A 86 15.78 2.72 -0.78
N PHE A 87 15.00 1.63 -0.63
CA PHE A 87 15.13 0.44 -1.46
C PHE A 87 14.94 0.73 -2.96
N CYS A 88 13.94 1.55 -3.33
CA CYS A 88 13.72 1.92 -4.72
C CYS A 88 14.92 2.69 -5.30
N ILE A 89 15.50 3.62 -4.54
CA ILE A 89 16.69 4.37 -4.95
C ILE A 89 17.89 3.43 -5.12
N GLU A 90 18.15 2.54 -4.17
CA GLU A 90 19.25 1.57 -4.24
C GLU A 90 19.13 0.57 -5.40
N LYS A 91 17.89 0.17 -5.75
CA LYS A 91 17.59 -0.79 -6.81
C LYS A 91 17.24 -0.14 -8.14
N GLU A 92 17.32 1.18 -8.24
CA GLU A 92 16.98 1.96 -9.43
C GLU A 92 15.56 1.66 -9.95
N LEU A 93 14.60 1.39 -9.03
CA LEU A 93 13.19 1.23 -9.37
C LEU A 93 12.58 2.61 -9.67
N THR A 94 11.78 2.69 -10.73
CA THR A 94 11.20 3.95 -11.19
C THR A 94 10.04 4.41 -10.34
N PHE A 95 9.25 3.45 -9.81
CA PHE A 95 8.02 3.75 -9.10
C PHE A 95 7.94 3.04 -7.75
N PHE A 96 7.24 3.70 -6.82
CA PHE A 96 6.82 3.09 -5.56
C PHE A 96 5.33 3.32 -5.35
N GLU A 97 4.53 2.25 -5.36
CA GLU A 97 3.11 2.28 -5.07
C GLU A 97 2.85 2.00 -3.58
N GLY A 98 2.49 3.03 -2.85
CA GLY A 98 2.19 2.94 -1.41
C GLY A 98 0.78 2.43 -1.07
N GLY A 99 0.03 1.88 -2.03
CA GLY A 99 -1.35 1.41 -1.87
C GLY A 99 -2.41 2.52 -1.91
N ALA A 100 -3.69 2.14 -1.89
CA ALA A 100 -4.82 3.06 -1.87
C ALA A 100 -4.92 3.83 -0.54
N GLN A 101 -5.57 5.02 -0.58
CA GLN A 101 -5.91 5.88 0.55
C GLN A 101 -4.72 6.53 1.30
N GLY A 102 -5.01 7.65 1.95
CA GLY A 102 -4.13 8.33 2.90
C GLY A 102 -3.45 9.59 2.37
N GLU A 103 -4.07 10.76 2.60
CA GLU A 103 -3.49 12.07 2.28
C GLU A 103 -2.11 12.30 2.92
N HIS A 104 -1.83 11.63 4.05
CA HIS A 104 -0.53 11.67 4.70
C HIS A 104 0.63 11.18 3.82
N LYS A 105 0.35 10.41 2.75
CA LYS A 105 1.33 9.97 1.76
C LYS A 105 1.83 11.12 0.90
N LEU A 106 0.95 12.08 0.58
CA LEU A 106 1.29 13.25 -0.20
C LEU A 106 2.44 14.04 0.44
N ALA A 107 2.38 14.26 1.76
CA ALA A 107 3.44 14.92 2.52
C ALA A 107 4.79 14.15 2.51
N ARG A 108 4.81 12.92 2.02
CA ARG A 108 5.99 12.04 1.90
C ARG A 108 6.40 11.79 0.45
N GLY A 109 5.90 12.62 -0.47
CA GLY A 109 6.28 12.59 -1.88
C GLY A 109 5.51 11.59 -2.75
N PHE A 110 4.51 10.88 -2.22
CA PHE A 110 3.64 10.08 -3.06
C PHE A 110 2.65 10.97 -3.80
N GLU A 111 2.48 10.71 -5.08
CA GLU A 111 1.53 11.44 -5.92
C GLU A 111 0.29 10.57 -6.18
N PRO A 112 -0.91 11.18 -6.24
CA PRO A 112 -2.10 10.47 -6.66
C PRO A 112 -2.02 10.17 -8.16
N PHE A 113 -2.44 8.96 -8.54
CA PHE A 113 -2.64 8.62 -9.94
C PHE A 113 -3.90 7.79 -10.13
N SER A 114 -4.49 7.87 -11.30
CA SER A 114 -5.74 7.17 -11.61
C SER A 114 -5.47 5.69 -11.90
N THR A 115 -6.20 4.82 -11.20
CA THR A 115 -6.23 3.39 -11.46
C THR A 115 -7.59 2.99 -12.02
N TYR A 116 -7.62 1.95 -12.84
CA TYR A 116 -8.85 1.49 -13.49
C TYR A 116 -9.10 0.03 -13.14
N SER A 117 -10.38 -0.32 -12.92
CA SER A 117 -10.81 -1.70 -12.75
C SER A 117 -12.09 -1.96 -13.55
N ASN A 118 -12.28 -3.21 -13.98
CA ASN A 118 -13.48 -3.63 -14.70
C ASN A 118 -14.24 -4.64 -13.86
N HIS A 119 -15.55 -4.46 -13.74
CA HIS A 119 -16.42 -5.31 -12.96
C HIS A 119 -17.58 -5.79 -13.81
N TYR A 120 -17.89 -7.09 -13.76
CA TYR A 120 -19.08 -7.66 -14.35
C TYR A 120 -20.18 -7.79 -13.30
N ILE A 121 -21.33 -7.20 -13.55
CA ILE A 121 -22.50 -7.26 -12.67
C ILE A 121 -23.65 -7.89 -13.45
N SER A 122 -24.07 -9.09 -13.03
CA SER A 122 -25.11 -9.86 -13.70
C SER A 122 -26.52 -9.35 -13.44
N ASN A 123 -26.77 -8.73 -12.28
CA ASN A 123 -28.07 -8.14 -11.94
C ASN A 123 -28.22 -6.77 -12.60
N VAL A 124 -29.23 -6.60 -13.43
CA VAL A 124 -29.46 -5.39 -14.24
C VAL A 124 -29.77 -4.16 -13.38
N ASP A 125 -30.59 -4.30 -12.32
CA ASP A 125 -30.97 -3.18 -11.47
C ASP A 125 -29.77 -2.67 -10.66
N PHE A 126 -28.94 -3.58 -10.17
CA PHE A 126 -27.69 -3.25 -9.50
C PHE A 126 -26.69 -2.58 -10.45
N LYS A 127 -26.63 -3.05 -11.69
CA LYS A 127 -25.76 -2.46 -12.71
C LYS A 127 -26.13 -1.00 -12.96
N ILE A 128 -27.40 -0.68 -13.18
CA ILE A 128 -27.91 0.68 -13.41
C ILE A 128 -27.58 1.59 -12.21
N ALA A 129 -27.89 1.14 -11.00
CA ALA A 129 -27.62 1.92 -9.79
C ALA A 129 -26.11 2.22 -9.60
N ILE A 130 -25.24 1.27 -9.95
CA ILE A 130 -23.79 1.46 -9.88
C ILE A 130 -23.29 2.39 -10.98
N GLU A 131 -23.82 2.29 -12.22
CA GLU A 131 -23.48 3.19 -13.33
C GLU A 131 -23.84 4.64 -13.00
N ASP A 132 -25.00 4.88 -12.41
CA ASP A 132 -25.44 6.20 -11.96
C ASP A 132 -24.51 6.75 -10.85
N PHE A 133 -24.17 5.91 -9.86
CA PHE A 133 -23.23 6.26 -8.79
C PHE A 133 -21.85 6.63 -9.35
N LEU A 134 -21.29 5.79 -10.23
CA LEU A 134 -19.97 6.01 -10.82
C LEU A 134 -19.91 7.28 -11.67
N SER A 135 -21.00 7.61 -12.38
CA SER A 135 -21.10 8.84 -13.15
C SER A 135 -21.02 10.08 -12.26
N ALA A 136 -21.67 10.05 -11.10
CA ALA A 136 -21.60 11.14 -10.12
C ALA A 136 -20.25 11.18 -9.38
N GLU A 137 -19.65 10.03 -9.09
CA GLU A 137 -18.37 9.90 -8.38
C GLU A 137 -17.20 10.38 -9.23
N SER A 138 -17.19 10.06 -10.53
CA SER A 138 -16.10 10.42 -11.45
C SER A 138 -15.81 11.92 -11.48
N GLY A 139 -16.86 12.76 -11.42
CA GLY A 139 -16.71 14.22 -11.32
C GLY A 139 -16.00 14.65 -10.05
N LYS A 140 -16.40 14.08 -8.91
CA LYS A 140 -15.80 14.39 -7.59
C LYS A 140 -14.36 13.92 -7.48
N ILE A 141 -14.03 12.75 -8.05
CA ILE A 141 -12.66 12.24 -8.08
C ILE A 141 -11.75 13.18 -8.86
N HIS A 142 -12.21 13.72 -9.97
CA HIS A 142 -11.43 14.67 -10.77
C HIS A 142 -11.17 15.98 -10.01
N GLU A 143 -12.17 16.53 -9.35
CA GLU A 143 -12.04 17.73 -8.50
C GLU A 143 -11.06 17.47 -7.34
N TYR A 144 -11.21 16.35 -6.65
CA TYR A 144 -10.33 15.94 -5.56
C TYR A 144 -8.87 15.73 -6.01
N SER A 145 -8.67 15.13 -7.18
CA SER A 145 -7.32 14.97 -7.76
C SER A 145 -6.64 16.31 -8.01
N ASN A 146 -7.40 17.29 -8.52
CA ASN A 146 -6.87 18.65 -8.74
C ASN A 146 -6.51 19.35 -7.40
N GLU A 147 -7.35 19.19 -6.36
CA GLU A 147 -7.01 19.74 -5.02
C GLU A 147 -5.73 19.10 -4.44
N LEU A 148 -5.53 17.81 -4.64
CA LEU A 148 -4.31 17.14 -4.17
C LEU A 148 -3.07 17.60 -4.94
N ASP A 149 -3.20 17.90 -6.22
CA ASP A 149 -2.11 18.44 -7.04
C ASP A 149 -1.62 19.80 -6.52
N ASP A 150 -2.52 20.65 -6.03
CA ASP A 150 -2.19 21.94 -5.42
C ASP A 150 -1.46 21.81 -4.07
N ARG A 151 -1.61 20.66 -3.39
CA ARG A 151 -1.02 20.39 -2.07
C ARG A 151 0.31 19.62 -2.13
N LYS A 152 0.85 19.35 -3.31
CA LYS A 152 2.12 18.62 -3.46
C LYS A 152 3.27 19.38 -2.79
N PRO A 153 4.09 18.72 -1.93
CA PRO A 153 5.17 19.37 -1.19
C PRO A 153 6.36 19.72 -2.07
N PHE A 154 6.50 19.07 -3.24
CA PHE A 154 7.61 19.29 -4.17
C PHE A 154 7.16 20.09 -5.38
N LYS A 155 7.96 21.10 -5.75
CA LYS A 155 7.73 21.86 -6.99
C LYS A 155 7.94 20.95 -8.19
N LYS A 156 7.10 21.11 -9.24
CA LYS A 156 7.37 20.47 -10.53
C LYS A 156 8.76 20.96 -11.00
N SER A 157 9.66 20.03 -11.28
CA SER A 157 10.90 20.35 -11.98
C SER A 157 10.50 20.86 -13.37
N ASN A 158 10.80 22.13 -13.67
CA ASN A 158 10.70 22.64 -15.02
C ASN A 158 11.77 21.90 -15.84
N SER A 159 11.37 20.88 -16.56
CA SER A 159 12.17 20.23 -17.63
C SER A 159 11.93 20.92 -18.94
#